data_fca7aa7ab960ff7e2af8b8d36b65c1f2
#
_entry.id   fca7aa7ab960ff7e2af8b8d36b65c1f2
#
_cell.length_a   1.000
_cell.length_b   1.000
_cell.length_c   1.000
_cell.angle_alpha   90.00
_cell.angle_beta   90.00
_cell.angle_gamma   90.00
#
_symmetry.space_group_name_H-M   'P 1'
#
loop_
_entity.id
_entity.type
_entity.pdbx_description
1 polymer ?
#
loop_
_entity_poly.entity_id
_entity_poly.type
_entity_poly.pdbx_seq_one_letter_code
_entity_poly.pdbx_strand_id
1 'polypeptide(L)'
;METPMWNRLKAILADFIQQADLVLLGLCCAATLYGMALIASATRYLNIGGIVRYVGVQGAAMVLGICAYIFMSMLDLERLMRRWKWLVAFNVVFIALLLTPFGVSDNTGNTAWLKFPFLPFSIGPAEVVKITFTLLLAKQLEWLREVKRDLKSFPSALMVAGHTIALMGWYVGISGDMGNGLTFFFIFLCMAFVAGFALRWFVLLFAGSGAAIAASVALGLMPDYMINRFRVLFDHSYDTLGAGWQQTRGLLALGSGGLFGQGYMQGTQTQAGEGSLPARHTDFIFCVCGEELGMIGCLVVIALLAAIIIRVLLVARRAETP
;
A
#
# COMPACT_ATOMS: atom_id res chain seq x y z
N MET A 1 44.54 -12.65 -8.18
CA MET A 1 43.79 -13.80 -7.63
C MET A 1 42.34 -13.37 -7.41
N GLU A 2 41.47 -13.82 -8.28
CA GLU A 2 40.04 -13.54 -8.08
C GLU A 2 39.56 -14.41 -6.91
N THR A 3 39.02 -13.77 -5.88
CA THR A 3 38.37 -14.47 -4.76
C THR A 3 37.22 -15.29 -5.33
N PRO A 4 37.16 -16.60 -5.04
CA PRO A 4 36.12 -17.46 -5.61
C PRO A 4 34.73 -16.88 -5.28
N MET A 5 33.84 -16.92 -6.25
CA MET A 5 32.48 -16.37 -6.19
C MET A 5 31.76 -16.72 -4.86
N TRP A 6 32.03 -17.88 -4.31
CA TRP A 6 31.54 -18.35 -3.02
C TRP A 6 32.00 -17.51 -1.83
N ASN A 7 33.23 -17.02 -1.83
CA ASN A 7 33.74 -16.15 -0.74
C ASN A 7 33.15 -14.75 -0.81
N ARG A 8 32.87 -14.24 -2.01
CA ARG A 8 32.14 -12.97 -2.20
C ARG A 8 30.70 -13.12 -1.71
N LEU A 9 30.04 -14.24 -2.01
CA LEU A 9 28.66 -14.49 -1.55
C LEU A 9 28.58 -14.60 -0.02
N LYS A 10 29.55 -15.27 0.61
CA LYS A 10 29.64 -15.36 2.07
C LYS A 10 29.88 -14.01 2.72
N ALA A 11 30.73 -13.17 2.15
CA ALA A 11 30.97 -11.82 2.65
C ALA A 11 29.70 -10.95 2.57
N ILE A 12 29.00 -10.98 1.43
CA ILE A 12 27.71 -10.27 1.24
C ILE A 12 26.66 -10.75 2.25
N LEU A 13 26.57 -12.06 2.46
CA LEU A 13 25.63 -12.61 3.45
C LEU A 13 26.00 -12.23 4.88
N ALA A 14 27.28 -12.20 5.22
CA ALA A 14 27.74 -11.79 6.54
C ALA A 14 27.46 -10.30 6.82
N ASP A 15 27.75 -9.43 5.84
CA ASP A 15 27.44 -8.00 5.92
C ASP A 15 25.93 -7.76 6.02
N PHE A 16 25.14 -8.52 5.24
CA PHE A 16 23.68 -8.45 5.31
C PHE A 16 23.15 -8.84 6.71
N ILE A 17 23.62 -9.96 7.28
CA ILE A 17 23.17 -10.44 8.60
C ILE A 17 23.52 -9.42 9.70
N GLN A 18 24.61 -8.67 9.55
CA GLN A 18 25.01 -7.65 10.53
C GLN A 18 24.23 -6.33 10.39
N GLN A 19 23.84 -5.95 9.17
CA GLN A 19 23.21 -4.66 8.88
C GLN A 19 21.67 -4.75 8.80
N ALA A 20 21.12 -5.91 8.39
CA ALA A 20 19.69 -6.07 8.18
C ALA A 20 18.92 -6.39 9.46
N ASP A 21 17.71 -5.88 9.55
CA ASP A 21 16.78 -6.23 10.60
C ASP A 21 16.09 -7.58 10.30
N LEU A 22 16.71 -8.67 10.77
CA LEU A 22 16.18 -10.02 10.57
C LEU A 22 14.83 -10.25 11.26
N VAL A 23 14.52 -9.49 12.34
CA VAL A 23 13.23 -9.58 13.02
C VAL A 23 12.14 -9.02 12.13
N LEU A 24 12.39 -7.87 11.49
CA LEU A 24 11.47 -7.26 10.55
C LEU A 24 11.23 -8.19 9.35
N LEU A 25 12.30 -8.74 8.77
CA LEU A 25 12.21 -9.70 7.67
C LEU A 25 11.39 -10.92 8.07
N GLY A 26 11.65 -11.50 9.25
CA GLY A 26 10.92 -12.65 9.77
C GLY A 26 9.42 -12.37 9.96
N LEU A 27 9.06 -11.19 10.49
CA LEU A 27 7.66 -10.77 10.62
C LEU A 27 6.97 -10.60 9.25
N CYS A 28 7.65 -10.00 8.28
CA CYS A 28 7.13 -9.87 6.91
C CYS A 28 6.93 -11.24 6.25
N CYS A 29 7.90 -12.15 6.41
CA CYS A 29 7.76 -13.52 5.91
C CYS A 29 6.61 -14.27 6.59
N ALA A 30 6.45 -14.16 7.91
CA ALA A 30 5.35 -14.77 8.64
C ALA A 30 3.99 -14.26 8.18
N ALA A 31 3.85 -12.93 8.02
CA ALA A 31 2.63 -12.31 7.50
C ALA A 31 2.32 -12.77 6.07
N THR A 32 3.34 -12.88 5.20
CA THR A 32 3.18 -13.35 3.82
C THR A 32 2.76 -14.84 3.78
N LEU A 33 3.38 -15.70 4.59
CA LEU A 33 3.02 -17.12 4.67
C LEU A 33 1.59 -17.31 5.17
N TYR A 34 1.18 -16.52 6.17
CA TYR A 34 -0.18 -16.51 6.65
C TYR A 34 -1.16 -16.07 5.55
N GLY A 35 -0.83 -15.01 4.83
CA GLY A 35 -1.61 -14.55 3.67
C GLY A 35 -1.69 -15.60 2.56
N MET A 36 -0.59 -16.33 2.28
CA MET A 36 -0.59 -17.42 1.29
C MET A 36 -1.53 -18.57 1.70
N ALA A 37 -1.59 -18.91 2.99
CA ALA A 37 -2.55 -19.90 3.48
C ALA A 37 -3.99 -19.42 3.26
N LEU A 38 -4.30 -18.16 3.54
CA LEU A 38 -5.63 -17.59 3.29
C LEU A 38 -5.97 -17.56 1.79
N ILE A 39 -5.01 -17.18 0.92
CA ILE A 39 -5.19 -17.19 -0.53
C ILE A 39 -5.45 -18.60 -1.04
N ALA A 40 -4.75 -19.60 -0.51
CA ALA A 40 -5.00 -21.01 -0.87
C ALA A 40 -6.44 -21.42 -0.58
N SER A 41 -6.99 -21.01 0.57
CA SER A 41 -8.40 -21.24 0.89
C SER A 41 -9.33 -20.45 -0.01
N ALA A 42 -9.09 -19.14 -0.15
CA ALA A 42 -9.91 -18.24 -0.94
C ALA A 42 -10.01 -18.61 -2.42
N THR A 43 -9.01 -19.35 -2.95
CA THR A 43 -8.95 -19.76 -4.37
C THR A 43 -9.31 -21.23 -4.60
N ARG A 44 -9.67 -21.97 -3.55
CA ARG A 44 -10.02 -23.39 -3.64
C ARG A 44 -11.18 -23.66 -4.62
N TYR A 45 -12.16 -22.77 -4.68
CA TYR A 45 -13.30 -22.89 -5.61
C TYR A 45 -12.88 -22.88 -7.11
N LEU A 46 -11.69 -22.39 -7.43
CA LEU A 46 -11.14 -22.33 -8.79
C LEU A 46 -10.46 -23.65 -9.23
N ASN A 47 -10.54 -24.71 -8.45
CA ASN A 47 -9.80 -25.94 -8.61
C ASN A 47 -8.29 -25.84 -8.27
N ILE A 48 -7.61 -26.99 -8.31
CA ILE A 48 -6.17 -27.09 -7.98
C ILE A 48 -5.30 -26.15 -8.84
N GLY A 49 -5.62 -25.98 -10.11
CA GLY A 49 -4.91 -25.07 -11.02
C GLY A 49 -4.98 -23.60 -10.58
N GLY A 50 -6.13 -23.17 -10.08
CA GLY A 50 -6.31 -21.83 -9.51
C GLY A 50 -5.47 -21.63 -8.25
N ILE A 51 -5.51 -22.57 -7.30
CA ILE A 51 -4.70 -22.50 -6.08
C ILE A 51 -3.22 -22.38 -6.43
N VAL A 52 -2.69 -23.29 -7.26
CA VAL A 52 -1.27 -23.31 -7.67
C VAL A 52 -0.87 -21.99 -8.32
N ARG A 53 -1.72 -21.43 -9.16
CA ARG A 53 -1.44 -20.15 -9.83
C ARG A 53 -1.33 -19.00 -8.82
N TYR A 54 -2.34 -18.78 -7.97
CA TYR A 54 -2.37 -17.63 -7.06
C TYR A 54 -1.34 -17.77 -5.93
N VAL A 55 -1.23 -18.93 -5.33
CA VAL A 55 -0.20 -19.20 -4.30
C VAL A 55 1.21 -19.16 -4.90
N GLY A 56 1.39 -19.67 -6.11
CA GLY A 56 2.68 -19.60 -6.83
C GLY A 56 3.11 -18.18 -7.14
N VAL A 57 2.19 -17.32 -7.60
CA VAL A 57 2.47 -15.89 -7.83
C VAL A 57 2.86 -15.20 -6.51
N GLN A 58 2.13 -15.49 -5.42
CA GLN A 58 2.45 -14.90 -4.11
C GLN A 58 3.78 -15.41 -3.56
N GLY A 59 4.10 -16.70 -3.77
CA GLY A 59 5.40 -17.27 -3.42
C GLY A 59 6.56 -16.63 -4.21
N ALA A 60 6.37 -16.43 -5.51
CA ALA A 60 7.35 -15.72 -6.34
C ALA A 60 7.52 -14.26 -5.88
N ALA A 61 6.43 -13.58 -5.55
CA ALA A 61 6.46 -12.23 -4.99
C ALA A 61 7.20 -12.19 -3.63
N MET A 62 7.02 -13.19 -2.78
CA MET A 62 7.76 -13.31 -1.51
C MET A 62 9.27 -13.43 -1.75
N VAL A 63 9.69 -14.30 -2.67
CA VAL A 63 11.12 -14.45 -3.02
C VAL A 63 11.68 -13.13 -3.56
N LEU A 64 10.95 -12.49 -4.48
CA LEU A 64 11.34 -11.20 -5.04
C LEU A 64 11.42 -10.12 -3.94
N GLY A 65 10.48 -10.12 -2.99
CA GLY A 65 10.46 -9.23 -1.83
C GLY A 65 11.68 -9.42 -0.92
N ILE A 66 12.07 -10.66 -0.66
CA ILE A 66 13.30 -10.98 0.10
C ILE A 66 14.54 -10.46 -0.65
N CYS A 67 14.63 -10.71 -1.96
CA CYS A 67 15.73 -10.19 -2.79
C CYS A 67 15.77 -8.65 -2.77
N ALA A 68 14.61 -8.00 -2.87
CA ALA A 68 14.50 -6.55 -2.79
C ALA A 68 14.92 -6.03 -1.41
N TYR A 69 14.53 -6.71 -0.33
CA TYR A 69 14.94 -6.36 1.03
C TYR A 69 16.46 -6.41 1.19
N ILE A 70 17.10 -7.50 0.72
CA ILE A 70 18.56 -7.65 0.74
C ILE A 70 19.21 -6.51 -0.06
N PHE A 71 18.71 -6.25 -1.26
CA PHE A 71 19.25 -5.19 -2.13
C PHE A 71 19.12 -3.80 -1.46
N MET A 72 17.96 -3.49 -0.93
CA MET A 72 17.69 -2.18 -0.31
C MET A 72 18.48 -1.97 1.00
N SER A 73 18.74 -3.04 1.77
CA SER A 73 19.54 -2.95 3.00
C SER A 73 21.03 -2.65 2.72
N MET A 74 21.51 -2.94 1.50
CA MET A 74 22.88 -2.67 1.07
C MET A 74 23.02 -1.35 0.30
N LEU A 75 21.89 -0.66 0.06
CA LEU A 75 21.88 0.54 -0.78
C LEU A 75 22.25 1.78 0.04
N ASP A 76 23.24 2.52 -0.43
CA ASP A 76 23.62 3.81 0.14
C ASP A 76 22.57 4.87 -0.24
N LEU A 77 21.64 5.13 0.67
CA LEU A 77 20.56 6.09 0.47
C LEU A 77 21.08 7.52 0.28
N GLU A 78 22.19 7.90 0.91
CA GLU A 78 22.76 9.24 0.74
C GLU A 78 23.23 9.46 -0.69
N ARG A 79 23.90 8.47 -1.28
CA ARG A 79 24.32 8.54 -2.69
C ARG A 79 23.13 8.62 -3.64
N LEU A 80 22.07 7.86 -3.35
CA LEU A 80 20.84 7.91 -4.13
C LEU A 80 20.22 9.31 -4.04
N MET A 81 20.13 9.87 -2.84
CA MET A 81 19.54 11.19 -2.59
C MET A 81 20.36 12.35 -3.16
N ARG A 82 21.66 12.21 -3.36
CA ARG A 82 22.46 13.22 -4.10
C ARG A 82 21.96 13.39 -5.54
N ARG A 83 21.34 12.35 -6.11
CA ARG A 83 20.79 12.36 -7.47
C ARG A 83 19.26 12.51 -7.47
N TRP A 84 18.69 13.21 -6.50
CA TRP A 84 17.24 13.37 -6.32
C TRP A 84 16.48 13.79 -7.58
N LYS A 85 17.07 14.59 -8.46
CA LYS A 85 16.47 15.02 -9.74
C LYS A 85 16.12 13.83 -10.64
N TRP A 86 16.96 12.78 -10.64
CA TRP A 86 16.70 11.57 -11.40
C TRP A 86 15.56 10.76 -10.82
N LEU A 87 15.36 10.79 -9.50
CA LEU A 87 14.21 10.14 -8.87
C LEU A 87 12.90 10.88 -9.18
N VAL A 88 12.94 12.21 -9.25
CA VAL A 88 11.77 13.00 -9.70
C VAL A 88 11.44 12.66 -11.16
N ALA A 89 12.45 12.67 -12.05
CA ALA A 89 12.26 12.30 -13.44
C ALA A 89 11.74 10.87 -13.59
N PHE A 90 12.28 9.93 -12.79
CA PHE A 90 11.80 8.55 -12.74
C PHE A 90 10.31 8.48 -12.35
N ASN A 91 9.88 9.18 -11.29
CA ASN A 91 8.49 9.18 -10.87
C ASN A 91 7.56 9.68 -11.98
N VAL A 92 7.92 10.79 -12.63
CA VAL A 92 7.11 11.38 -13.70
C VAL A 92 7.02 10.43 -14.90
N VAL A 93 8.15 9.89 -15.34
CA VAL A 93 8.21 8.98 -16.49
C VAL A 93 7.51 7.66 -16.18
N PHE A 94 7.74 7.10 -14.98
CA PHE A 94 7.17 5.80 -14.62
C PHE A 94 5.64 5.84 -14.51
N ILE A 95 5.07 6.94 -14.00
CA ILE A 95 3.62 7.18 -14.03
C ILE A 95 3.15 7.39 -15.48
N ALA A 96 3.89 8.16 -16.30
CA ALA A 96 3.52 8.41 -17.69
C ALA A 96 3.48 7.13 -18.54
N LEU A 97 4.18 6.05 -18.16
CA LEU A 97 4.08 4.74 -18.84
C LEU A 97 2.66 4.17 -18.83
N LEU A 98 1.80 4.59 -17.88
CA LEU A 98 0.37 4.20 -17.88
C LEU A 98 -0.39 4.71 -19.12
N LEU A 99 0.10 5.76 -19.77
CA LEU A 99 -0.48 6.28 -21.04
C LEU A 99 -0.07 5.44 -22.27
N THR A 100 0.88 4.52 -22.10
CA THR A 100 1.35 3.65 -23.17
C THR A 100 0.44 2.41 -23.33
N PRO A 101 0.56 1.63 -24.43
CA PRO A 101 -0.17 0.38 -24.60
C PRO A 101 0.07 -0.68 -23.50
N PHE A 102 1.04 -0.47 -22.62
CA PHE A 102 1.31 -1.34 -21.47
C PHE A 102 0.38 -1.03 -20.29
N GLY A 103 -0.29 0.13 -20.27
CA GLY A 103 -1.29 0.48 -19.28
C GLY A 103 -2.53 -0.40 -19.42
N VAL A 104 -2.94 -1.06 -18.36
CA VAL A 104 -4.12 -1.92 -18.31
C VAL A 104 -5.17 -1.30 -17.41
N SER A 105 -6.37 -1.16 -17.96
CA SER A 105 -7.54 -0.75 -17.21
C SER A 105 -8.13 -1.94 -16.45
N ASP A 106 -8.44 -1.70 -15.20
CA ASP A 106 -9.27 -2.56 -14.39
C ASP A 106 -10.74 -2.50 -14.82
N ASN A 107 -11.57 -3.43 -14.32
CA ASN A 107 -13.02 -3.40 -14.47
C ASN A 107 -13.68 -2.13 -13.89
N THR A 108 -12.93 -1.34 -13.13
CA THR A 108 -13.35 -0.05 -12.54
C THR A 108 -13.15 1.12 -13.50
N GLY A 109 -12.52 0.91 -14.68
CA GLY A 109 -12.17 1.96 -15.63
C GLY A 109 -10.88 2.72 -15.30
N ASN A 110 -10.19 2.38 -14.22
CA ASN A 110 -8.93 3.00 -13.82
C ASN A 110 -7.74 2.29 -14.48
N THR A 111 -6.80 3.06 -15.05
CA THR A 111 -5.57 2.53 -15.64
C THR A 111 -4.43 2.60 -14.62
N ALA A 112 -4.41 1.67 -13.66
CA ALA A 112 -3.49 1.71 -12.54
C ALA A 112 -2.32 0.70 -12.63
N TRP A 113 -2.32 -0.18 -13.62
CA TRP A 113 -1.38 -1.29 -13.74
C TRP A 113 -0.64 -1.27 -15.08
N LEU A 114 0.65 -1.62 -15.04
CA LEU A 114 1.49 -1.88 -16.20
C LEU A 114 1.64 -3.38 -16.41
N LYS A 115 1.31 -3.86 -17.59
CA LYS A 115 1.48 -5.26 -18.00
C LYS A 115 2.46 -5.35 -19.15
N PHE A 116 3.62 -5.92 -18.89
CA PHE A 116 4.63 -6.16 -19.91
C PHE A 116 4.52 -7.59 -20.46
N PRO A 117 4.69 -7.80 -21.77
CA PRO A 117 4.54 -9.13 -22.39
C PRO A 117 5.49 -10.20 -21.84
N PHE A 118 6.64 -9.77 -21.31
CA PHE A 118 7.70 -10.65 -20.77
C PHE A 118 7.58 -10.91 -19.27
N LEU A 119 6.64 -10.24 -18.56
CA LEU A 119 6.42 -10.43 -17.13
C LEU A 119 5.11 -11.19 -16.88
N PRO A 120 5.12 -12.21 -16.00
CA PRO A 120 3.93 -12.98 -15.68
C PRO A 120 2.98 -12.23 -14.71
N PHE A 121 3.34 -11.02 -14.26
CA PHE A 121 2.58 -10.20 -13.33
C PHE A 121 2.51 -8.74 -13.81
N SER A 122 1.54 -8.00 -13.30
CA SER A 122 1.40 -6.57 -13.54
C SER A 122 2.11 -5.78 -12.45
N ILE A 123 2.68 -4.62 -12.80
CA ILE A 123 3.35 -3.71 -11.88
C ILE A 123 2.46 -2.50 -11.67
N GLY A 124 2.14 -2.18 -10.42
CA GLY A 124 1.47 -0.92 -10.06
C GLY A 124 2.51 0.21 -9.90
N PRO A 125 2.56 1.21 -10.80
CA PRO A 125 3.51 2.32 -10.65
C PRO A 125 3.39 3.05 -9.33
N ALA A 126 2.19 3.18 -8.78
CA ALA A 126 1.96 3.80 -7.48
C ALA A 126 2.77 3.12 -6.37
N GLU A 127 2.89 1.79 -6.39
CA GLU A 127 3.59 1.04 -5.35
C GLU A 127 5.09 1.39 -5.30
N VAL A 128 5.72 1.54 -6.46
CA VAL A 128 7.13 1.93 -6.57
C VAL A 128 7.31 3.41 -6.30
N VAL A 129 6.42 4.25 -6.84
CA VAL A 129 6.48 5.71 -6.67
C VAL A 129 6.25 6.14 -5.23
N LYS A 130 5.44 5.42 -4.44
CA LYS A 130 5.28 5.69 -3.00
C LYS A 130 6.63 5.65 -2.25
N ILE A 131 7.49 4.69 -2.58
CA ILE A 131 8.82 4.56 -1.96
C ILE A 131 9.70 5.76 -2.33
N THR A 132 9.81 6.05 -3.62
CA THR A 132 10.65 7.17 -4.10
C THR A 132 10.10 8.53 -3.69
N PHE A 133 8.79 8.68 -3.63
CA PHE A 133 8.12 9.88 -3.08
C PHE A 133 8.45 10.10 -1.61
N THR A 134 8.38 9.03 -0.79
CA THR A 134 8.72 9.11 0.63
C THR A 134 10.17 9.58 0.82
N LEU A 135 11.12 9.04 0.04
CA LEU A 135 12.51 9.44 0.08
C LEU A 135 12.72 10.92 -0.35
N LEU A 136 12.07 11.32 -1.43
CA LEU A 136 12.15 12.72 -1.91
C LEU A 136 11.54 13.70 -0.92
N LEU A 137 10.41 13.31 -0.29
CA LEU A 137 9.75 14.11 0.72
C LEU A 137 10.60 14.22 1.98
N ALA A 138 11.23 13.14 2.44
CA ALA A 138 12.17 13.14 3.55
C ALA A 138 13.32 14.11 3.30
N LYS A 139 13.98 14.03 2.11
CA LYS A 139 15.04 14.96 1.73
C LYS A 139 14.58 16.41 1.70
N GLN A 140 13.37 16.67 1.23
CA GLN A 140 12.81 18.03 1.19
C GLN A 140 12.58 18.57 2.61
N LEU A 141 12.08 17.72 3.51
CA LEU A 141 11.85 18.07 4.92
C LEU A 141 13.18 18.32 5.66
N GLU A 142 14.20 17.47 5.43
CA GLU A 142 15.55 17.64 5.93
C GLU A 142 16.13 19.01 5.50
N TRP A 143 16.07 19.32 4.21
CA TRP A 143 16.54 20.59 3.68
C TRP A 143 15.83 21.81 4.29
N LEU A 144 14.48 21.71 4.49
CA LEU A 144 13.72 22.77 5.15
C LEU A 144 14.12 22.94 6.61
N ARG A 145 14.44 21.85 7.30
CA ARG A 145 14.84 21.86 8.70
C ARG A 145 16.26 22.40 8.91
N GLU A 146 17.20 21.97 8.08
CA GLU A 146 18.62 22.26 8.27
C GLU A 146 19.05 23.57 7.60
N VAL A 147 18.64 23.79 6.34
CA VAL A 147 19.09 24.92 5.53
C VAL A 147 18.18 26.14 5.73
N LYS A 148 16.87 25.99 5.56
CA LYS A 148 15.93 27.09 5.75
C LYS A 148 15.63 27.39 7.20
N ARG A 149 15.76 26.43 8.10
CA ARG A 149 15.41 26.49 9.53
C ARG A 149 13.99 27.02 9.81
N ASP A 150 13.09 26.82 8.87
CA ASP A 150 11.75 27.39 8.91
C ASP A 150 10.67 26.38 8.42
N LEU A 151 10.31 25.46 9.31
CA LEU A 151 9.21 24.51 9.09
C LEU A 151 7.82 25.10 9.39
N LYS A 152 7.78 26.29 10.03
CA LYS A 152 6.51 26.87 10.51
C LYS A 152 5.92 27.90 9.56
N SER A 153 6.67 28.32 8.53
CA SER A 153 6.22 29.34 7.58
C SER A 153 5.26 28.81 6.53
N PHE A 154 4.45 29.70 6.01
CA PHE A 154 3.54 29.40 4.91
C PHE A 154 4.28 28.94 3.62
N PRO A 155 5.38 29.57 3.18
CA PRO A 155 6.10 29.14 2.00
C PRO A 155 6.64 27.72 2.11
N SER A 156 7.09 27.29 3.31
CA SER A 156 7.60 25.93 3.52
C SER A 156 6.45 24.90 3.48
N ALA A 157 5.31 25.22 4.11
CA ALA A 157 4.12 24.39 4.04
C ALA A 157 3.59 24.25 2.60
N LEU A 158 3.55 25.37 1.87
CA LEU A 158 3.10 25.41 0.47
C LEU A 158 4.03 24.60 -0.45
N MET A 159 5.35 24.66 -0.22
CA MET A 159 6.33 23.94 -1.04
C MET A 159 6.19 22.43 -0.88
N VAL A 160 6.00 21.94 0.35
CA VAL A 160 5.84 20.49 0.62
C VAL A 160 4.46 20.01 0.15
N ALA A 161 3.41 20.76 0.44
CA ALA A 161 2.06 20.47 -0.06
C ALA A 161 2.01 20.51 -1.60
N GLY A 162 2.67 21.51 -2.22
CA GLY A 162 2.74 21.65 -3.68
C GLY A 162 3.43 20.46 -4.36
N HIS A 163 4.52 19.96 -3.78
CA HIS A 163 5.18 18.74 -4.28
C HIS A 163 4.20 17.54 -4.23
N THR A 164 3.52 17.36 -3.12
CA THR A 164 2.56 16.27 -2.95
C THR A 164 1.37 16.40 -3.92
N ILE A 165 0.77 17.59 -4.01
CA ILE A 165 -0.37 17.85 -4.90
C ILE A 165 0.03 17.66 -6.36
N ALA A 166 1.23 18.09 -6.76
CA ALA A 166 1.72 17.93 -8.13
C ALA A 166 1.88 16.45 -8.50
N LEU A 167 2.51 15.65 -7.63
CA LEU A 167 2.69 14.23 -7.88
C LEU A 167 1.35 13.47 -7.82
N MET A 168 0.54 13.74 -6.81
CA MET A 168 -0.79 13.13 -6.66
C MET A 168 -1.69 13.47 -7.85
N GLY A 169 -1.73 14.75 -8.25
CA GLY A 169 -2.50 15.20 -9.40
C GLY A 169 -2.02 14.58 -10.70
N TRP A 170 -0.70 14.45 -10.88
CA TRP A 170 -0.12 13.75 -12.02
C TRP A 170 -0.52 12.28 -12.07
N TYR A 171 -0.43 11.57 -10.92
CA TYR A 171 -0.82 10.17 -10.84
C TYR A 171 -2.33 9.97 -11.05
N VAL A 172 -3.16 10.68 -10.27
CA VAL A 172 -4.62 10.55 -10.33
C VAL A 172 -5.17 11.01 -11.69
N GLY A 173 -4.59 12.06 -12.28
CA GLY A 173 -4.99 12.56 -13.60
C GLY A 173 -4.74 11.57 -14.72
N ILE A 174 -3.73 10.71 -14.60
CA ILE A 174 -3.41 9.68 -15.59
C ILE A 174 -4.12 8.37 -15.30
N SER A 175 -4.10 7.92 -14.03
CA SER A 175 -4.61 6.60 -13.65
C SER A 175 -6.09 6.56 -13.36
N GLY A 176 -6.69 7.67 -12.93
CA GLY A 176 -8.04 7.71 -12.37
C GLY A 176 -8.16 7.13 -10.95
N ASP A 177 -7.07 6.62 -10.39
CA ASP A 177 -7.07 5.91 -9.10
C ASP A 177 -6.94 6.89 -7.92
N MET A 178 -8.09 7.30 -7.39
CA MET A 178 -8.18 8.16 -6.22
C MET A 178 -7.69 7.49 -4.94
N GLY A 179 -7.78 6.16 -4.83
CA GLY A 179 -7.37 5.41 -3.63
C GLY A 179 -5.86 5.54 -3.38
N ASN A 180 -5.04 5.29 -4.39
CA ASN A 180 -3.60 5.53 -4.31
C ASN A 180 -3.26 7.02 -4.18
N GLY A 181 -4.03 7.91 -4.81
CA GLY A 181 -3.91 9.36 -4.59
C GLY A 181 -4.03 9.73 -3.12
N LEU A 182 -5.05 9.21 -2.43
CA LEU A 182 -5.26 9.43 -0.99
C LEU A 182 -4.11 8.85 -0.15
N THR A 183 -3.49 7.76 -0.58
CA THR A 183 -2.33 7.18 0.10
C THR A 183 -1.11 8.12 0.05
N PHE A 184 -0.81 8.75 -1.09
CA PHE A 184 0.23 9.79 -1.18
C PHE A 184 -0.05 10.96 -0.25
N PHE A 185 -1.30 11.40 -0.18
CA PHE A 185 -1.72 12.47 0.72
C PHE A 185 -1.53 12.08 2.20
N PHE A 186 -1.87 10.85 2.56
CA PHE A 186 -1.69 10.35 3.93
C PHE A 186 -0.20 10.24 4.32
N ILE A 187 0.66 9.76 3.41
CA ILE A 187 2.12 9.75 3.62
C ILE A 187 2.62 11.17 3.90
N PHE A 188 2.20 12.15 3.10
CA PHE A 188 2.55 13.56 3.31
C PHE A 188 2.10 14.05 4.69
N LEU A 189 0.86 13.79 5.10
CA LEU A 189 0.34 14.22 6.40
C LEU A 189 1.19 13.67 7.55
N CYS A 190 1.46 12.35 7.53
CA CYS A 190 2.26 11.71 8.58
C CYS A 190 3.68 12.28 8.62
N MET A 191 4.35 12.42 7.48
CA MET A 191 5.71 12.92 7.41
C MET A 191 5.80 14.38 7.82
N ALA A 192 4.87 15.24 7.37
CA ALA A 192 4.83 16.64 7.75
C ALA A 192 4.56 16.81 9.26
N PHE A 193 3.67 15.98 9.83
CA PHE A 193 3.39 15.98 11.26
C PHE A 193 4.63 15.59 12.09
N VAL A 194 5.30 14.51 11.74
CA VAL A 194 6.52 14.04 12.41
C VAL A 194 7.67 15.04 12.26
N ALA A 195 7.77 15.70 11.10
CA ALA A 195 8.78 16.74 10.86
C ALA A 195 8.60 17.99 11.72
N GLY A 196 7.42 18.18 12.34
CA GLY A 196 7.13 19.29 13.26
C GLY A 196 6.55 20.52 12.60
N PHE A 197 5.81 20.37 11.50
CA PHE A 197 5.02 21.47 10.94
C PHE A 197 3.99 21.98 11.94
N ALA A 198 3.70 23.28 11.88
CA ALA A 198 2.74 23.89 12.80
C ALA A 198 1.33 23.33 12.59
N LEU A 199 0.66 22.94 13.66
CA LEU A 199 -0.69 22.34 13.64
C LEU A 199 -1.73 23.19 12.90
N ARG A 200 -1.57 24.53 12.89
CA ARG A 200 -2.42 25.46 12.14
C ARG A 200 -2.52 25.13 10.65
N TRP A 201 -1.46 24.58 10.02
CA TRP A 201 -1.48 24.23 8.61
C TRP A 201 -2.34 22.99 8.35
N PHE A 202 -2.32 22.02 9.26
CA PHE A 202 -3.20 20.86 9.19
C PHE A 202 -4.67 21.27 9.40
N VAL A 203 -4.94 22.14 10.37
CA VAL A 203 -6.30 22.67 10.59
C VAL A 203 -6.80 23.40 9.35
N LEU A 204 -6.00 24.27 8.75
CA LEU A 204 -6.36 24.98 7.51
C LEU A 204 -6.55 24.02 6.33
N LEU A 205 -5.70 23.00 6.20
CA LEU A 205 -5.83 21.99 5.17
C LEU A 205 -7.15 21.21 5.30
N PHE A 206 -7.42 20.68 6.49
CA PHE A 206 -8.66 19.92 6.72
C PHE A 206 -9.92 20.80 6.63
N ALA A 207 -9.89 22.01 7.20
CA ALA A 207 -11.01 22.94 7.10
C ALA A 207 -11.24 23.37 5.64
N GLY A 208 -10.17 23.69 4.90
CA GLY A 208 -10.26 24.05 3.49
C GLY A 208 -10.74 22.90 2.61
N SER A 209 -10.23 21.69 2.83
CA SER A 209 -10.69 20.48 2.11
C SER A 209 -12.16 20.18 2.43
N GLY A 210 -12.57 20.27 3.70
CA GLY A 210 -13.96 20.08 4.11
C GLY A 210 -14.90 21.10 3.49
N ALA A 211 -14.51 22.38 3.49
CA ALA A 211 -15.27 23.45 2.84
C ALA A 211 -15.37 23.23 1.31
N ALA A 212 -14.27 22.80 0.65
CA ALA A 212 -14.28 22.52 -0.78
C ALA A 212 -15.19 21.33 -1.12
N ILE A 213 -15.16 20.26 -0.32
CA ILE A 213 -16.06 19.10 -0.50
C ILE A 213 -17.50 19.53 -0.29
N ALA A 214 -17.81 20.27 0.78
CA ALA A 214 -19.16 20.76 1.05
C ALA A 214 -19.68 21.66 -0.09
N ALA A 215 -18.83 22.56 -0.59
CA ALA A 215 -19.16 23.40 -1.74
C ALA A 215 -19.41 22.57 -3.02
N SER A 216 -18.56 21.56 -3.30
CA SER A 216 -18.73 20.67 -4.44
C SER A 216 -20.05 19.90 -4.40
N VAL A 217 -20.45 19.43 -3.22
CA VAL A 217 -21.74 18.75 -3.01
C VAL A 217 -22.91 19.76 -3.20
N ALA A 218 -22.80 20.94 -2.59
CA ALA A 218 -23.86 21.97 -2.67
C ALA A 218 -24.06 22.48 -4.11
N LEU A 219 -23.00 22.57 -4.91
CA LEU A 219 -23.05 23.00 -6.30
C LEU A 219 -23.38 21.86 -7.29
N GLY A 220 -23.61 20.64 -6.81
CA GLY A 220 -23.88 19.47 -7.68
C GLY A 220 -22.71 19.06 -8.59
N LEU A 221 -21.48 19.44 -8.22
CA LEU A 221 -20.28 19.11 -8.98
C LEU A 221 -19.73 17.73 -8.64
N MET A 222 -20.18 17.14 -7.54
CA MET A 222 -19.72 15.84 -7.08
C MET A 222 -20.51 14.71 -7.77
N PRO A 223 -19.86 13.77 -8.45
CA PRO A 223 -20.55 12.64 -9.10
C PRO A 223 -21.32 11.79 -8.07
N ASP A 224 -22.51 11.31 -8.46
CA ASP A 224 -23.39 10.51 -7.59
C ASP A 224 -22.71 9.24 -7.04
N TYR A 225 -21.84 8.60 -7.82
CA TYR A 225 -21.13 7.40 -7.36
C TYR A 225 -20.20 7.69 -6.15
N MET A 226 -19.61 8.89 -6.06
CA MET A 226 -18.81 9.30 -4.92
C MET A 226 -19.69 9.53 -3.70
N ILE A 227 -20.80 10.25 -3.88
CA ILE A 227 -21.77 10.50 -2.80
C ILE A 227 -22.30 9.18 -2.25
N ASN A 228 -22.63 8.23 -3.12
CA ASN A 228 -23.13 6.91 -2.72
C ASN A 228 -22.10 6.09 -1.94
N ARG A 229 -20.82 6.15 -2.33
CA ARG A 229 -19.73 5.51 -1.55
C ARG A 229 -19.63 6.08 -0.12
N PHE A 230 -19.76 7.39 0.03
CA PHE A 230 -19.78 8.00 1.36
C PHE A 230 -21.03 7.61 2.15
N ARG A 231 -22.20 7.56 1.51
CA ARG A 231 -23.45 7.13 2.18
C ARG A 231 -23.35 5.72 2.70
N VAL A 232 -22.88 4.77 1.89
CA VAL A 232 -22.71 3.37 2.29
C VAL A 232 -21.73 3.22 3.47
N LEU A 233 -20.74 4.11 3.60
CA LEU A 233 -19.80 4.09 4.71
C LEU A 233 -20.47 4.40 6.06
N PHE A 234 -21.47 5.29 6.08
CA PHE A 234 -22.20 5.68 7.30
C PHE A 234 -23.53 4.96 7.47
N ASP A 235 -24.18 4.58 6.38
CA ASP A 235 -25.43 3.82 6.37
C ASP A 235 -25.25 2.54 5.58
N HIS A 236 -24.96 1.45 6.30
CA HIS A 236 -24.75 0.13 5.73
C HIS A 236 -26.04 -0.49 5.16
N SER A 237 -27.20 0.07 5.49
CA SER A 237 -28.49 -0.37 4.93
C SER A 237 -28.79 0.27 3.55
N TYR A 238 -28.02 1.30 3.19
CA TYR A 238 -28.17 2.00 1.93
C TYR A 238 -27.66 1.12 0.77
N ASP A 239 -28.54 0.81 -0.15
CA ASP A 239 -28.27 0.09 -1.41
C ASP A 239 -27.43 -1.21 -1.22
N THR A 240 -27.93 -2.10 -0.38
CA THR A 240 -27.27 -3.39 -0.07
C THR A 240 -27.12 -4.34 -1.27
N LEU A 241 -27.84 -4.09 -2.37
CA LEU A 241 -27.79 -4.88 -3.62
C LEU A 241 -26.95 -4.21 -4.72
N GLY A 242 -26.62 -2.92 -4.57
CA GLY A 242 -25.81 -2.13 -5.50
C GLY A 242 -24.47 -1.69 -4.90
N ALA A 243 -24.35 -0.40 -4.60
CA ALA A 243 -23.09 0.18 -4.10
C ALA A 243 -22.58 -0.42 -2.79
N GLY A 244 -23.47 -0.88 -1.91
CA GLY A 244 -23.17 -1.53 -0.62
C GLY A 244 -23.02 -3.06 -0.67
N TRP A 245 -23.25 -3.68 -1.84
CA TRP A 245 -23.30 -5.15 -1.94
C TRP A 245 -22.01 -5.84 -1.48
N GLN A 246 -20.87 -5.37 -1.94
CA GLN A 246 -19.57 -5.95 -1.58
C GLN A 246 -19.31 -5.87 -0.07
N GLN A 247 -19.60 -4.73 0.54
CA GLN A 247 -19.42 -4.50 1.98
C GLN A 247 -20.36 -5.37 2.80
N THR A 248 -21.63 -5.48 2.38
CA THR A 248 -22.63 -6.34 3.03
C THR A 248 -22.19 -7.79 3.02
N ARG A 249 -21.70 -8.30 1.88
CA ARG A 249 -21.17 -9.66 1.78
C ARG A 249 -19.95 -9.88 2.66
N GLY A 250 -19.02 -8.91 2.67
CA GLY A 250 -17.85 -8.95 3.54
C GLY A 250 -18.21 -9.00 5.02
N LEU A 251 -19.18 -8.18 5.47
CA LEU A 251 -19.66 -8.17 6.85
C LEU A 251 -20.35 -9.47 7.24
N LEU A 252 -21.18 -10.04 6.34
CA LEU A 252 -21.82 -11.34 6.55
C LEU A 252 -20.80 -12.45 6.71
N ALA A 253 -19.77 -12.51 5.83
CA ALA A 253 -18.71 -13.49 5.93
C ALA A 253 -17.95 -13.33 7.26
N LEU A 254 -17.52 -12.12 7.60
CA LEU A 254 -16.78 -11.83 8.83
C LEU A 254 -17.61 -12.20 10.09
N GLY A 255 -18.90 -11.84 10.11
CA GLY A 255 -19.79 -12.11 11.24
C GLY A 255 -20.14 -13.59 11.41
N SER A 256 -20.16 -14.35 10.33
CA SER A 256 -20.53 -15.78 10.35
C SER A 256 -19.47 -16.68 11.01
N GLY A 257 -18.20 -16.22 11.11
CA GLY A 257 -17.13 -17.02 11.68
C GLY A 257 -17.06 -17.03 13.22
N GLY A 258 -17.70 -16.09 13.91
CA GLY A 258 -17.65 -16.00 15.37
C GLY A 258 -16.23 -15.95 15.94
N LEU A 259 -15.99 -16.65 17.07
CA LEU A 259 -14.68 -16.63 17.73
C LEU A 259 -13.63 -17.51 17.05
N PHE A 260 -14.01 -18.73 16.63
CA PHE A 260 -13.08 -19.77 16.17
C PHE A 260 -13.14 -20.03 14.66
N GLY A 261 -14.10 -19.43 13.96
CA GLY A 261 -14.32 -19.63 12.53
C GLY A 261 -15.14 -20.89 12.23
N GLN A 262 -15.49 -21.03 10.96
CA GLN A 262 -16.20 -22.21 10.42
C GLN A 262 -15.23 -23.37 10.11
N GLY A 263 -13.94 -23.14 10.19
CA GLY A 263 -12.87 -24.06 9.83
C GLY A 263 -12.15 -23.66 8.55
N TYR A 264 -10.84 -23.90 8.52
CA TYR A 264 -10.00 -23.61 7.36
C TYR A 264 -10.48 -24.36 6.12
N MET A 265 -10.65 -23.66 5.00
CA MET A 265 -11.23 -24.17 3.74
C MET A 265 -12.71 -24.63 3.87
N GLN A 266 -13.45 -24.19 4.89
CA GLN A 266 -14.84 -24.58 5.12
C GLN A 266 -15.82 -23.39 5.19
N GLY A 267 -15.33 -22.17 4.90
CA GLY A 267 -16.16 -20.98 4.88
C GLY A 267 -17.31 -21.08 3.88
N THR A 268 -18.54 -20.93 4.33
CA THR A 268 -19.74 -21.10 3.48
C THR A 268 -19.79 -20.06 2.35
N GLN A 269 -19.41 -18.82 2.62
CA GLN A 269 -19.35 -17.77 1.61
C GLN A 269 -18.04 -17.80 0.81
N THR A 270 -16.93 -18.09 1.49
CA THR A 270 -15.62 -18.23 0.84
C THR A 270 -15.61 -19.37 -0.16
N GLN A 271 -16.22 -20.50 0.13
CA GLN A 271 -16.23 -21.67 -0.76
C GLN A 271 -17.42 -21.71 -1.73
N ALA A 272 -18.40 -20.82 -1.58
CA ALA A 272 -19.48 -20.68 -2.55
C ALA A 272 -18.95 -20.09 -3.87
N GLY A 273 -19.71 -20.30 -4.96
CA GLY A 273 -19.33 -19.85 -6.31
C GLY A 273 -19.05 -18.34 -6.43
N GLU A 274 -18.75 -17.90 -7.65
CA GLU A 274 -18.30 -16.53 -8.00
C GLU A 274 -19.30 -15.47 -7.60
N GLY A 275 -20.28 -15.43 -7.06
CA GLY A 275 -21.21 -14.36 -6.66
C GLY A 275 -21.36 -14.17 -5.16
N SER A 276 -20.68 -14.98 -4.33
CA SER A 276 -20.92 -14.96 -2.89
C SER A 276 -20.08 -13.92 -2.17
N LEU A 277 -18.77 -13.97 -2.31
CA LEU A 277 -17.83 -13.00 -1.75
C LEU A 277 -16.92 -12.49 -2.88
N PRO A 278 -17.10 -11.24 -3.36
CA PRO A 278 -16.29 -10.70 -4.45
C PRO A 278 -14.85 -10.46 -4.00
N ALA A 279 -13.88 -10.51 -4.93
CA ALA A 279 -12.47 -10.22 -4.69
C ALA A 279 -11.92 -10.87 -3.39
N ARG A 280 -12.36 -12.10 -3.08
CA ARG A 280 -12.08 -12.80 -1.82
C ARG A 280 -10.59 -13.09 -1.60
N HIS A 281 -9.81 -13.22 -2.67
CA HIS A 281 -8.37 -13.47 -2.62
C HIS A 281 -7.51 -12.19 -2.64
N THR A 282 -8.15 -11.01 -2.73
CA THR A 282 -7.51 -9.68 -2.74
C THR A 282 -8.11 -8.80 -1.65
N ASP A 283 -9.09 -7.97 -1.99
CA ASP A 283 -9.62 -6.90 -1.13
C ASP A 283 -10.39 -7.42 0.09
N PHE A 284 -11.01 -8.59 -0.03
CA PHE A 284 -11.82 -9.21 1.04
C PHE A 284 -11.14 -10.41 1.72
N ILE A 285 -9.79 -10.53 1.60
CA ILE A 285 -9.05 -11.64 2.24
C ILE A 285 -9.20 -11.64 3.78
N PHE A 286 -9.37 -10.47 4.40
CA PHE A 286 -9.63 -10.35 5.82
C PHE A 286 -10.99 -10.93 6.21
N CYS A 287 -11.99 -10.81 5.33
CA CYS A 287 -13.31 -11.43 5.55
C CYS A 287 -13.23 -12.96 5.44
N VAL A 288 -12.41 -13.48 4.52
CA VAL A 288 -12.10 -14.93 4.46
C VAL A 288 -11.47 -15.41 5.75
N CYS A 289 -10.50 -14.67 6.27
CA CYS A 289 -9.87 -14.96 7.56
C CYS A 289 -10.90 -15.00 8.68
N GLY A 290 -11.80 -14.01 8.75
CA GLY A 290 -12.83 -13.95 9.77
C GLY A 290 -13.86 -15.07 9.66
N GLU A 291 -14.28 -15.43 8.45
CA GLU A 291 -15.23 -16.54 8.25
C GLU A 291 -14.61 -17.89 8.63
N GLU A 292 -13.39 -18.18 8.20
CA GLU A 292 -12.79 -19.51 8.34
C GLU A 292 -12.02 -19.70 9.64
N LEU A 293 -11.31 -18.68 10.13
CA LEU A 293 -10.48 -18.75 11.33
C LEU A 293 -11.05 -17.91 12.49
N GLY A 294 -12.15 -17.22 12.26
CA GLY A 294 -12.86 -16.45 13.26
C GLY A 294 -12.07 -15.20 13.73
N MET A 295 -12.52 -14.65 14.85
CA MET A 295 -11.90 -13.48 15.46
C MET A 295 -10.43 -13.73 15.82
N ILE A 296 -10.07 -14.95 16.24
CA ILE A 296 -8.68 -15.31 16.56
C ILE A 296 -7.78 -15.16 15.34
N GLY A 297 -8.21 -15.68 14.18
CA GLY A 297 -7.47 -15.50 12.92
C GLY A 297 -7.27 -14.04 12.54
N CYS A 298 -8.32 -13.22 12.67
CA CYS A 298 -8.25 -11.79 12.44
C CYS A 298 -7.28 -11.08 13.40
N LEU A 299 -7.29 -11.45 14.69
CA LEU A 299 -6.36 -10.90 15.67
C LEU A 299 -4.90 -11.25 15.34
N VAL A 300 -4.63 -12.43 14.81
CA VAL A 300 -3.28 -12.80 14.33
C VAL A 300 -2.82 -11.88 13.20
N VAL A 301 -3.70 -11.59 12.21
CA VAL A 301 -3.37 -10.62 11.13
C VAL A 301 -3.04 -9.25 11.73
N ILE A 302 -3.92 -8.74 12.59
CA ILE A 302 -3.74 -7.42 13.22
C ILE A 302 -2.46 -7.40 14.05
N ALA A 303 -2.17 -8.45 14.82
CA ALA A 303 -0.96 -8.53 15.64
C ALA A 303 0.31 -8.56 14.78
N LEU A 304 0.33 -9.31 13.67
CA LEU A 304 1.46 -9.33 12.75
C LEU A 304 1.70 -7.96 12.12
N LEU A 305 0.65 -7.30 11.63
CA LEU A 305 0.76 -5.95 11.06
C LEU A 305 1.22 -4.93 12.10
N ALA A 306 0.66 -4.98 13.31
CA ALA A 306 1.06 -4.12 14.42
C ALA A 306 2.53 -4.37 14.81
N ALA A 307 2.98 -5.63 14.87
CA ALA A 307 4.36 -5.97 15.17
C ALA A 307 5.32 -5.43 14.11
N ILE A 308 4.97 -5.50 12.82
CA ILE A 308 5.75 -4.91 11.72
C ILE A 308 5.86 -3.39 11.91
N ILE A 309 4.74 -2.70 12.14
CA ILE A 309 4.71 -1.24 12.34
C ILE A 309 5.56 -0.85 13.56
N ILE A 310 5.36 -1.52 14.70
CA ILE A 310 6.12 -1.27 15.92
C ILE A 310 7.62 -1.50 15.68
N ARG A 311 7.99 -2.58 14.98
CA ARG A 311 9.40 -2.85 14.66
C ARG A 311 10.01 -1.77 13.80
N VAL A 312 9.33 -1.32 12.74
CA VAL A 312 9.77 -0.21 11.89
C VAL A 312 9.97 1.06 12.72
N LEU A 313 9.04 1.40 13.61
CA LEU A 313 9.15 2.58 14.48
C LEU A 313 10.34 2.46 15.46
N LEU A 314 10.58 1.27 16.00
CA LEU A 314 11.72 1.02 16.89
C LEU A 314 13.06 1.16 16.15
N VAL A 315 13.14 0.68 14.93
CA VAL A 315 14.33 0.85 14.07
C VAL A 315 14.53 2.31 13.70
N ALA A 316 13.47 2.99 13.26
CA ALA A 316 13.52 4.42 12.93
C ALA A 316 13.99 5.30 14.10
N ARG A 317 13.59 4.98 15.35
CA ARG A 317 14.04 5.70 16.55
C ARG A 317 15.53 5.52 16.86
N ARG A 318 16.18 4.51 16.33
CA ARG A 318 17.62 4.24 16.51
C ARG A 318 18.46 4.80 15.37
N ALA A 319 17.84 5.33 14.33
CA ALA A 319 18.57 5.97 13.24
C ALA A 319 19.29 7.23 13.76
N GLU A 320 20.58 7.34 13.50
CA GLU A 320 21.44 8.45 13.93
C GLU A 320 21.28 9.69 13.02
N THR A 321 20.75 9.50 11.83
CA THR A 321 20.50 10.56 10.84
C THR A 321 19.00 10.72 10.60
N PRO A 322 18.53 11.94 10.39
CA PRO A 322 17.12 12.23 10.12
C PRO A 322 16.62 11.62 8.80
#